data_92acf1d20ced11ccaf3c0d58e883a7a7
#
_entry.id   92acf1d20ced11ccaf3c0d58e883a7a7
#
_cell.length_a   1.000
_cell.length_b   1.000
_cell.length_c   1.000
_cell.angle_alpha   90.00
_cell.angle_beta   90.00
_cell.angle_gamma   90.00
#
_symmetry.space_group_name_H-M   'P 1'
#
loop_
_entity.id
_entity.type
_entity.pdbx_description
1 polymer ?
#
loop_
_entity_poly.entity_id
_entity_poly.type
_entity_poly.pdbx_seq_one_letter_code
_entity_poly.pdbx_strand_id
1 'polypeptide(L)'
;MLIVGSFALTLIQFGLGVDVRQFIDYQIKQAGSNAPQLWLDRPEISFYVHRSLSLVVVVLSIWIYKLVIKEGLAQKYIQFIIGCILAEIALGILMYYVDFPWGTQPLHLLIAALLFSAQLYWLFRIKIKPYDLSI
;
A
#
# COMPACT_ATOMS: atom_id res chain seq x y z
N MET A 1 7.14 -7.31 17.00
CA MET A 1 5.83 -7.85 16.56
C MET A 1 5.06 -6.89 15.63
N LEU A 2 4.87 -5.60 15.96
CA LEU A 2 4.09 -4.65 15.16
C LEU A 2 4.58 -4.48 13.71
N ILE A 3 5.90 -4.41 13.49
CA ILE A 3 6.50 -4.24 12.17
C ILE A 3 6.26 -5.46 11.27
N VAL A 4 6.35 -6.65 11.84
CA VAL A 4 6.02 -7.90 11.12
C VAL A 4 4.53 -7.94 10.78
N GLY A 5 3.67 -7.52 11.70
CA GLY A 5 2.23 -7.41 11.46
C GLY A 5 1.89 -6.39 10.36
N SER A 6 2.56 -5.23 10.35
CA SER A 6 2.41 -4.23 9.29
C SER A 6 2.84 -4.77 7.93
N PHE A 7 3.96 -5.49 7.87
CA PHE A 7 4.43 -6.12 6.65
C PHE A 7 3.47 -7.19 6.14
N ALA A 8 2.99 -8.08 7.03
CA ALA A 8 1.99 -9.10 6.67
C ALA A 8 0.69 -8.48 6.13
N LEU A 9 0.23 -7.39 6.77
CA LEU A 9 -0.96 -6.67 6.33
C LEU A 9 -0.76 -6.03 4.94
N THR A 10 0.43 -5.49 4.67
CA THR A 10 0.78 -4.95 3.34
C THR A 10 0.83 -6.05 2.28
N LEU A 11 1.28 -7.27 2.62
CA LEU A 11 1.23 -8.41 1.70
C LEU A 11 -0.21 -8.80 1.35
N ILE A 12 -1.10 -8.84 2.34
CA ILE A 12 -2.54 -9.10 2.11
C ILE A 12 -3.12 -8.00 1.22
N GLN A 13 -2.80 -6.74 1.51
CA GLN A 13 -3.23 -5.58 0.74
C GLN A 13 -2.76 -5.66 -0.72
N PHE A 14 -1.52 -6.11 -0.94
CA PHE A 14 -0.97 -6.33 -2.27
C PHE A 14 -1.74 -7.42 -3.02
N GLY A 15 -2.03 -8.57 -2.37
CA GLY A 15 -2.83 -9.65 -2.95
C GLY A 15 -4.22 -9.16 -3.38
N LEU A 16 -4.91 -8.43 -2.50
CA LEU A 16 -6.22 -7.83 -2.84
C LEU A 16 -6.12 -6.84 -4.01
N GLY A 17 -5.03 -6.07 -4.10
CA GLY A 17 -4.76 -5.17 -5.23
C GLY A 17 -4.61 -5.92 -6.55
N VAL A 18 -4.00 -7.11 -6.54
CA VAL A 18 -3.90 -8.00 -7.71
C VAL A 18 -5.28 -8.48 -8.14
N ASP A 19 -6.15 -8.89 -7.21
CA ASP A 19 -7.52 -9.30 -7.51
C ASP A 19 -8.33 -8.15 -8.14
N VAL A 20 -8.24 -6.95 -7.56
CA VAL A 20 -8.87 -5.74 -8.14
C VAL A 20 -8.33 -5.48 -9.55
N ARG A 21 -7.03 -5.62 -9.77
CA ARG A 21 -6.43 -5.45 -11.10
C ARG A 21 -6.94 -6.47 -12.11
N GLN A 22 -7.06 -7.74 -11.73
CA GLN A 22 -7.60 -8.80 -12.60
C GLN A 22 -9.06 -8.50 -12.98
N PHE A 23 -9.85 -8.02 -12.01
CA PHE A 23 -11.22 -7.59 -12.27
C PHE A 23 -11.26 -6.44 -13.30
N ILE A 24 -10.42 -5.40 -13.13
CA ILE A 24 -10.34 -4.28 -14.08
C ILE A 24 -9.94 -4.78 -15.47
N ASP A 25 -8.94 -5.65 -15.59
CA ASP A 25 -8.50 -6.22 -16.86
C ASP A 25 -9.63 -7.01 -17.55
N TYR A 26 -10.47 -7.71 -16.78
CA TYR A 26 -11.67 -8.36 -17.29
C TYR A 26 -12.68 -7.32 -17.83
N GLN A 27 -12.96 -6.25 -17.08
CA GLN A 27 -13.87 -5.19 -17.51
C GLN A 27 -13.37 -4.48 -18.78
N ILE A 28 -12.07 -4.23 -18.90
CA ILE A 28 -11.45 -3.67 -20.12
C ILE A 28 -11.74 -4.55 -21.33
N LYS A 29 -11.65 -5.87 -21.20
CA LYS A 29 -11.97 -6.82 -22.27
C LYS A 29 -13.44 -6.81 -22.66
N GLN A 30 -14.35 -6.57 -21.72
CA GLN A 30 -15.80 -6.54 -21.96
C GLN A 30 -16.28 -5.18 -22.50
N ALA A 31 -15.87 -4.09 -21.85
CA ALA A 31 -16.36 -2.74 -22.15
C ALA A 31 -15.48 -1.98 -23.17
N GLY A 32 -14.25 -2.45 -23.40
CA GLY A 32 -13.26 -1.79 -24.23
C GLY A 32 -12.37 -0.82 -23.46
N SER A 33 -11.19 -0.54 -24.05
CA SER A 33 -10.18 0.36 -23.46
C SER A 33 -10.59 1.85 -23.45
N ASN A 34 -11.62 2.21 -24.23
CA ASN A 34 -12.09 3.59 -24.37
C ASN A 34 -13.26 3.92 -23.43
N ALA A 35 -13.61 3.02 -22.51
CA ALA A 35 -14.74 3.20 -21.58
C ALA A 35 -14.28 3.03 -20.10
N PRO A 36 -13.30 3.81 -19.61
CA PRO A 36 -12.74 3.65 -18.27
C PRO A 36 -13.78 3.86 -17.16
N GLN A 37 -14.81 4.66 -17.39
CA GLN A 37 -15.93 4.89 -16.46
C GLN A 37 -16.71 3.59 -16.15
N LEU A 38 -16.65 2.58 -17.00
CA LEU A 38 -17.36 1.31 -16.81
C LEU A 38 -16.51 0.25 -16.07
N TRP A 39 -15.20 0.46 -15.92
CA TRP A 39 -14.32 -0.56 -15.33
C TRP A 39 -14.56 -0.81 -13.84
N LEU A 40 -15.09 0.18 -13.12
CA LEU A 40 -15.49 0.09 -11.71
C LEU A 40 -16.96 0.47 -11.46
N ASP A 41 -17.83 0.34 -12.46
CA ASP A 41 -19.28 0.61 -12.31
C ASP A 41 -19.93 -0.35 -11.29
N ARG A 42 -19.51 -1.62 -11.30
CA ARG A 42 -19.98 -2.64 -10.34
C ARG A 42 -18.80 -3.42 -9.76
N PRO A 43 -18.03 -2.81 -8.84
CA PRO A 43 -16.84 -3.44 -8.31
C PRO A 43 -17.18 -4.65 -7.43
N GLU A 44 -16.31 -5.66 -7.46
CA GLU A 44 -16.40 -6.83 -6.59
C GLU A 44 -16.06 -6.52 -5.13
N ILE A 45 -16.40 -7.45 -4.24
CA ILE A 45 -16.10 -7.36 -2.80
C ILE A 45 -14.63 -7.08 -2.52
N SER A 46 -13.71 -7.68 -3.30
CA SER A 46 -12.26 -7.47 -3.20
C SER A 46 -11.86 -5.99 -3.28
N PHE A 47 -12.52 -5.20 -4.12
CA PHE A 47 -12.31 -3.75 -4.21
C PHE A 47 -12.64 -3.03 -2.89
N TYR A 48 -13.79 -3.34 -2.29
CA TYR A 48 -14.20 -2.69 -1.04
C TYR A 48 -13.32 -3.11 0.12
N VAL A 49 -12.93 -4.39 0.18
CA VAL A 49 -12.01 -4.91 1.21
C VAL A 49 -10.63 -4.26 1.04
N HIS A 50 -10.09 -4.20 -0.19
CA HIS A 50 -8.82 -3.53 -0.50
C HIS A 50 -8.84 -2.05 -0.05
N ARG A 51 -9.89 -1.32 -0.40
CA ARG A 51 -10.06 0.10 -0.03
C ARG A 51 -10.17 0.29 1.48
N SER A 52 -10.95 -0.54 2.18
CA SER A 52 -11.15 -0.43 3.63
C SER A 52 -9.88 -0.82 4.40
N LEU A 53 -9.20 -1.88 3.95
CA LEU A 53 -7.97 -2.34 4.58
C LEU A 53 -6.83 -1.33 4.45
N SER A 54 -6.80 -0.51 3.38
CA SER A 54 -5.81 0.56 3.22
C SER A 54 -5.86 1.57 4.38
N LEU A 55 -7.05 1.86 4.92
CA LEU A 55 -7.19 2.73 6.09
C LEU A 55 -6.60 2.10 7.35
N VAL A 56 -6.76 0.78 7.52
CA VAL A 56 -6.15 0.05 8.64
C VAL A 56 -4.63 0.09 8.54
N VAL A 57 -4.08 -0.05 7.33
CA VAL A 57 -2.63 0.08 7.08
C VAL A 57 -2.12 1.47 7.47
N VAL A 58 -2.85 2.54 7.13
CA VAL A 58 -2.51 3.92 7.54
C VAL A 58 -2.49 4.06 9.06
N VAL A 59 -3.58 3.66 9.73
CA VAL A 59 -3.70 3.79 11.19
C VAL A 59 -2.58 3.04 11.90
N LEU A 60 -2.29 1.80 11.48
CA LEU A 60 -1.21 1.01 12.02
C LEU A 60 0.16 1.68 11.80
N SER A 61 0.40 2.23 10.60
CA SER A 61 1.65 2.91 10.26
C SER A 61 1.86 4.18 11.06
N ILE A 62 0.81 4.97 11.30
CA ILE A 62 0.85 6.15 12.18
C ILE A 62 1.14 5.73 13.62
N TRP A 63 0.55 4.65 14.09
CA TRP A 63 0.83 4.13 15.43
C TRP A 63 2.30 3.70 15.58
N ILE A 64 2.82 2.94 14.63
CA ILE A 64 4.25 2.56 14.59
C ILE A 64 5.14 3.80 14.55
N TYR A 65 4.79 4.82 13.76
CA TYR A 65 5.52 6.09 13.70
C TYR A 65 5.64 6.76 15.07
N LYS A 66 4.53 6.84 15.82
CA LYS A 66 4.54 7.41 17.17
C LYS A 66 5.45 6.64 18.15
N LEU A 67 5.51 5.32 18.03
CA LEU A 67 6.41 4.49 18.82
C LEU A 67 7.87 4.70 18.44
N VAL A 68 8.16 4.71 17.13
CA VAL A 68 9.53 4.90 16.59
C VAL A 68 10.12 6.26 17.00
N ILE A 69 9.31 7.33 17.01
CA ILE A 69 9.76 8.65 17.48
C ILE A 69 10.14 8.62 18.94
N LYS A 70 9.34 7.98 19.79
CA LYS A 70 9.62 7.89 21.24
C LYS A 70 10.94 7.18 21.53
N GLU A 71 11.28 6.18 20.74
CA GLU A 71 12.52 5.39 20.90
C GLU A 71 13.72 5.99 20.17
N GLY A 72 13.57 7.14 19.49
CA GLY A 72 14.65 7.78 18.71
C GLY A 72 15.13 6.97 17.50
N LEU A 73 14.38 5.95 17.08
CA LEU A 73 14.74 5.00 16.04
C LEU A 73 14.33 5.49 14.64
N ALA A 74 15.21 5.24 13.67
CA ALA A 74 14.95 5.17 12.20
C ALA A 74 13.77 6.01 11.63
N GLN A 75 13.54 7.22 12.16
CA GLN A 75 12.39 8.09 11.84
C GLN A 75 12.21 8.31 10.33
N LYS A 76 13.31 8.49 9.58
CA LYS A 76 13.27 8.73 8.13
C LYS A 76 12.66 7.56 7.35
N TYR A 77 12.90 6.32 7.80
CA TYR A 77 12.36 5.14 7.12
C TYR A 77 10.85 5.02 7.25
N ILE A 78 10.33 5.22 8.47
CA ILE A 78 8.88 5.16 8.68
C ILE A 78 8.17 6.34 8.01
N GLN A 79 8.77 7.52 7.95
CA GLN A 79 8.24 8.66 7.19
C GLN A 79 8.14 8.34 5.70
N PHE A 80 9.17 7.70 5.12
CA PHE A 80 9.13 7.25 3.73
C PHE A 80 8.02 6.23 3.49
N ILE A 81 7.88 5.23 4.37
CA ILE A 81 6.81 4.22 4.31
C ILE A 81 5.43 4.89 4.35
N ILE A 82 5.20 5.81 5.27
CA ILE A 82 3.94 6.56 5.37
C ILE A 82 3.71 7.38 4.10
N GLY A 83 4.74 8.04 3.57
CA GLY A 83 4.67 8.78 2.30
C GLY A 83 4.22 7.89 1.14
N CYS A 84 4.79 6.69 1.01
CA CYS A 84 4.36 5.71 0.00
C CYS A 84 2.89 5.29 0.21
N ILE A 85 2.46 4.99 1.45
CA ILE A 85 1.08 4.60 1.74
C ILE A 85 0.10 5.72 1.36
N LEU A 86 0.41 6.97 1.69
CA LEU A 86 -0.43 8.11 1.34
C LEU A 86 -0.51 8.32 -0.18
N ALA A 87 0.62 8.14 -0.89
CA ALA A 87 0.66 8.21 -2.35
C ALA A 87 -0.18 7.10 -3.00
N GLU A 88 -0.12 5.86 -2.47
CA GLU A 88 -0.96 4.73 -2.89
C GLU A 88 -2.46 5.05 -2.77
N ILE A 89 -2.87 5.61 -1.62
CA ILE A 89 -4.26 5.99 -1.39
C ILE A 89 -4.68 7.12 -2.34
N ALA A 90 -3.83 8.14 -2.52
CA ALA A 90 -4.12 9.25 -3.43
C ALA A 90 -4.30 8.76 -4.87
N LEU A 91 -3.43 7.85 -5.35
CA LEU A 91 -3.57 7.25 -6.67
C LEU A 91 -4.81 6.37 -6.79
N GLY A 92 -5.16 5.60 -5.76
CA GLY A 92 -6.39 4.82 -5.73
C GLY A 92 -7.66 5.69 -5.80
N ILE A 93 -7.68 6.81 -5.09
CA ILE A 93 -8.74 7.81 -5.15
C ILE A 93 -8.82 8.42 -6.56
N LEU A 94 -7.67 8.80 -7.12
CA LEU A 94 -7.60 9.38 -8.47
C LEU A 94 -8.12 8.41 -9.53
N MET A 95 -7.72 7.13 -9.48
CA MET A 95 -8.21 6.11 -10.40
C MET A 95 -9.73 5.92 -10.31
N TYR A 96 -10.29 5.95 -9.11
CA TYR A 96 -11.72 5.73 -8.91
C TYR A 96 -12.59 6.93 -9.31
N TYR A 97 -12.17 8.17 -8.99
CA TYR A 97 -13.00 9.37 -9.19
C TYR A 97 -12.70 10.12 -10.50
N VAL A 98 -11.59 9.83 -11.17
CA VAL A 98 -11.16 10.49 -12.41
C VAL A 98 -11.00 9.48 -13.55
N ASP A 99 -11.68 8.34 -13.45
CA ASP A 99 -11.76 7.33 -14.51
C ASP A 99 -10.39 6.90 -15.08
N PHE A 100 -9.48 6.48 -14.18
CA PHE A 100 -8.16 5.93 -14.53
C PHE A 100 -7.29 6.84 -15.40
N PRO A 101 -6.88 8.03 -14.95
CA PRO A 101 -6.01 8.90 -15.72
C PRO A 101 -4.75 8.17 -16.19
N TRP A 102 -4.28 8.53 -17.39
CA TRP A 102 -3.12 7.88 -17.99
C TRP A 102 -1.92 7.86 -17.04
N GLY A 103 -1.27 6.69 -16.92
CA GLY A 103 -0.08 6.51 -16.09
C GLY A 103 -0.37 6.24 -14.60
N THR A 104 -1.60 6.40 -14.09
CA THR A 104 -1.91 6.17 -12.68
C THR A 104 -1.75 4.72 -12.25
N GLN A 105 -2.15 3.76 -13.09
CA GLN A 105 -2.01 2.33 -12.80
C GLN A 105 -0.55 1.89 -12.68
N PRO A 106 0.36 2.16 -13.64
CA PRO A 106 1.76 1.77 -13.49
C PRO A 106 2.46 2.54 -12.35
N LEU A 107 2.07 3.78 -12.08
CA LEU A 107 2.62 4.55 -10.96
C LEU A 107 2.20 3.95 -9.62
N HIS A 108 0.94 3.56 -9.46
CA HIS A 108 0.43 2.86 -8.27
C HIS A 108 1.20 1.56 -8.04
N LEU A 109 1.41 0.74 -9.06
CA LEU A 109 2.20 -0.49 -8.96
C LEU A 109 3.67 -0.21 -8.58
N LEU A 110 4.28 0.83 -9.13
CA LEU A 110 5.66 1.23 -8.81
C LEU A 110 5.79 1.63 -7.33
N ILE A 111 4.86 2.46 -6.82
CA ILE A 111 4.88 2.90 -5.43
C ILE A 111 4.61 1.72 -4.48
N ALA A 112 3.71 0.79 -4.84
CA ALA A 112 3.49 -0.44 -4.08
C ALA A 112 4.78 -1.28 -3.96
N ALA A 113 5.54 -1.41 -5.06
CA ALA A 113 6.82 -2.11 -5.05
C ALA A 113 7.88 -1.39 -4.19
N LEU A 114 7.93 -0.06 -4.22
CA LEU A 114 8.80 0.73 -3.35
C LEU A 114 8.42 0.61 -1.87
N LEU A 115 7.14 0.65 -1.56
CA LEU A 115 6.61 0.45 -0.21
C LEU A 115 7.02 -0.93 0.34
N PHE A 116 6.78 -1.98 -0.45
CA PHE A 116 7.15 -3.34 -0.09
C PHE A 116 8.65 -3.47 0.16
N SER A 117 9.48 -2.93 -0.75
CA SER A 117 10.93 -2.97 -0.65
C SER A 117 11.44 -2.22 0.59
N ALA A 118 10.87 -1.06 0.90
CA ALA A 118 11.21 -0.26 2.07
C ALA A 118 10.86 -0.98 3.38
N GLN A 119 9.68 -1.60 3.46
CA GLN A 119 9.26 -2.39 4.63
C GLN A 119 10.14 -3.63 4.82
N LEU A 120 10.46 -4.33 3.74
CA LEU A 120 11.33 -5.51 3.78
C LEU A 120 12.74 -5.14 4.25
N TYR A 121 13.32 -4.07 3.68
CA TYR A 121 14.62 -3.55 4.11
C TYR A 121 14.64 -3.19 5.59
N TRP A 122 13.58 -2.50 6.07
CA TRP A 122 13.48 -2.11 7.48
C TRP A 122 13.37 -3.33 8.40
N LEU A 123 12.61 -4.34 7.99
CA LEU A 123 12.45 -5.60 8.73
C LEU A 123 13.79 -6.32 8.89
N PHE A 124 14.61 -6.42 7.83
CA PHE A 124 15.94 -7.01 7.90
C PHE A 124 16.88 -6.20 8.76
N ARG A 125 16.87 -4.88 8.64
CA ARG A 125 17.77 -4.02 9.41
C ARG A 125 17.57 -4.13 10.92
N ILE A 126 16.33 -4.29 11.38
CA ILE A 126 16.01 -4.48 12.81
C ILE A 126 16.47 -5.84 13.30
N LYS A 127 16.40 -6.89 12.46
CA LYS A 127 16.87 -8.24 12.83
C LYS A 127 18.39 -8.35 12.88
N ILE A 128 19.12 -7.58 12.07
CA ILE A 128 20.58 -7.67 11.94
C ILE A 128 21.32 -6.83 13.00
N LYS A 129 20.68 -5.81 13.57
CA LYS A 129 21.17 -5.13 14.77
C LYS A 129 20.40 -5.62 15.98
N PRO A 130 20.83 -6.73 16.65
CA PRO A 130 20.42 -6.93 18.01
C PRO A 130 20.89 -5.69 18.77
N TYR A 131 20.03 -5.11 19.58
CA TYR A 131 20.34 -4.03 20.50
C TYR A 131 21.65 -4.40 21.20
N ASP A 132 22.71 -3.65 20.95
CA ASP A 132 23.90 -3.68 21.76
C ASP A 132 23.51 -3.03 23.10
N LEU A 133 23.02 -3.87 24.02
CA LEU A 133 22.74 -3.53 25.40
C LEU A 133 24.06 -3.55 26.22
N SER A 134 25.16 -3.14 25.62
CA SER A 134 26.35 -2.82 26.36
C SER A 134 26.26 -1.40 26.89
N ILE A 135 25.88 -1.32 28.13
CA ILE A 135 25.97 -0.20 29.05
C ILE A 135 27.42 0.30 29.11
#